data_8673e002753f8a48628aaade06915ccd
#
_entry.id   8673e002753f8a48628aaade06915ccd
#
_cell.length_a   1.000
_cell.length_b   1.000
_cell.length_c   1.000
_cell.angle_alpha   90.00
_cell.angle_beta   90.00
_cell.angle_gamma   90.00
#
_symmetry.space_group_name_H-M   'P 1'
#
loop_
_entity.id
_entity.type
_entity.pdbx_description
1 polymer ?
#
loop_
_entity_poly.entity_id
_entity_poly.type
_entity_poly.pdbx_seq_one_letter_code
_entity_poly.pdbx_strand_id
1 'polypeptide(L)'
;VSVVYRKYDAAFADSCLAAAQKAWKYLEQHQGDAGFKNVGSIVTGEYPDSNDSDEYLWAAAELYIATGDESYNDYVKTAIEGSVKYGLGWADVGYYGIYDYCVNVKDCAAEKEILKKGADKLVDNYAGSGFGSTTGGSYVWGSNMVVADNGILLLMASKVLGDDSYVDYAADQ
;
A
#
# COMPACT_ATOMS: atom_id res chain seq x y z
N VAL A 1 -1.02 -14.02 2.22
CA VAL A 1 -0.65 -15.45 2.46
C VAL A 1 -1.87 -16.35 2.30
N SER A 2 -2.97 -16.16 3.04
CA SER A 2 -4.15 -17.04 2.98
C SER A 2 -4.69 -17.24 1.56
N VAL A 3 -4.92 -16.16 0.82
CA VAL A 3 -5.44 -16.19 -0.55
C VAL A 3 -4.53 -17.01 -1.48
N VAL A 4 -3.21 -16.76 -1.42
CA VAL A 4 -2.24 -17.45 -2.28
C VAL A 4 -2.11 -18.93 -1.96
N TYR A 5 -2.08 -19.27 -0.66
CA TYR A 5 -1.88 -20.65 -0.23
C TYR A 5 -3.15 -21.52 -0.32
N ARG A 6 -4.32 -20.92 -0.47
CA ARG A 6 -5.61 -21.64 -0.51
C ARG A 6 -5.62 -22.85 -1.45
N LYS A 7 -4.98 -22.71 -2.60
CA LYS A 7 -4.90 -23.78 -3.62
C LYS A 7 -3.82 -24.84 -3.35
N TYR A 8 -2.88 -24.58 -2.42
CA TYR A 8 -1.77 -25.49 -2.12
C TYR A 8 -1.95 -26.21 -0.79
N ASP A 9 -2.36 -25.46 0.26
CA ASP A 9 -2.60 -25.96 1.61
C ASP A 9 -3.74 -25.17 2.25
N ALA A 10 -4.94 -25.73 2.20
CA ALA A 10 -6.14 -25.07 2.72
C ALA A 10 -6.09 -24.90 4.25
N ALA A 11 -5.52 -25.88 4.98
CA ALA A 11 -5.44 -25.81 6.43
C ALA A 11 -4.47 -24.70 6.90
N PHE A 12 -3.34 -24.58 6.23
CA PHE A 12 -2.42 -23.46 6.48
C PHE A 12 -3.03 -22.12 6.12
N ALA A 13 -3.73 -22.03 4.97
CA ALA A 13 -4.42 -20.81 4.55
C ALA A 13 -5.48 -20.38 5.59
N ASP A 14 -6.26 -21.32 6.14
CA ASP A 14 -7.25 -21.06 7.19
C ASP A 14 -6.58 -20.56 8.48
N SER A 15 -5.45 -21.16 8.86
CA SER A 15 -4.68 -20.72 10.03
C SER A 15 -4.16 -19.29 9.87
N CYS A 16 -3.67 -18.94 8.67
CA CYS A 16 -3.22 -17.59 8.36
C CYS A 16 -4.38 -16.59 8.41
N LEU A 17 -5.54 -16.94 7.85
CA LEU A 17 -6.71 -16.05 7.88
C LEU A 17 -7.21 -15.83 9.31
N ALA A 18 -7.31 -16.90 10.11
CA ALA A 18 -7.70 -16.79 11.50
C ALA A 18 -6.75 -15.90 12.32
N ALA A 19 -5.44 -15.99 12.07
CA ALA A 19 -4.45 -15.14 12.70
C ALA A 19 -4.62 -13.67 12.29
N ALA A 20 -4.84 -13.38 10.99
CA ALA A 20 -5.07 -12.03 10.49
C ALA A 20 -6.35 -11.40 11.09
N GLN A 21 -7.45 -12.15 11.12
CA GLN A 21 -8.71 -11.69 11.73
C GLN A 21 -8.58 -11.44 13.24
N LYS A 22 -7.77 -12.27 13.93
CA LYS A 22 -7.47 -12.05 15.36
C LYS A 22 -6.65 -10.77 15.57
N ALA A 23 -5.66 -10.52 14.70
CA ALA A 23 -4.87 -9.30 14.74
C ALA A 23 -5.74 -8.07 14.49
N TRP A 24 -6.62 -8.12 13.49
CA TRP A 24 -7.57 -7.04 13.21
C TRP A 24 -8.44 -6.69 14.42
N LYS A 25 -9.03 -7.71 15.07
CA LYS A 25 -9.83 -7.50 16.29
C LYS A 25 -9.03 -6.87 17.44
N TYR A 26 -7.74 -7.20 17.56
CA TYR A 26 -6.86 -6.55 18.52
C TYR A 26 -6.69 -5.07 18.17
N LEU A 27 -6.40 -4.76 16.92
CA LEU A 27 -6.21 -3.40 16.44
C LEU A 27 -7.46 -2.52 16.64
N GLU A 28 -8.66 -3.05 16.40
CA GLU A 28 -9.93 -2.34 16.65
C GLU A 28 -10.09 -1.90 18.12
N GLN A 29 -9.53 -2.67 19.04
CA GLN A 29 -9.60 -2.40 20.48
C GLN A 29 -8.46 -1.50 20.99
N HIS A 30 -7.42 -1.29 20.18
CA HIS A 30 -6.18 -0.61 20.53
C HIS A 30 -5.87 0.59 19.61
N GLN A 31 -6.90 1.15 19.00
CA GLN A 31 -6.75 2.34 18.16
C GLN A 31 -6.21 3.51 19.00
N GLY A 32 -5.11 4.11 18.52
CA GLY A 32 -4.47 5.23 19.20
C GLY A 32 -3.52 4.85 20.32
N ASP A 33 -3.22 3.57 20.52
CA ASP A 33 -2.13 3.15 21.39
C ASP A 33 -0.80 3.73 20.86
N ALA A 34 0.12 4.01 21.79
CA ALA A 34 1.45 4.50 21.42
C ALA A 34 2.17 3.47 20.54
N GLY A 35 2.75 3.93 19.43
CA GLY A 35 3.57 3.11 18.56
C GLY A 35 4.77 2.49 19.27
N PHE A 36 5.45 1.57 18.58
CA PHE A 36 6.62 0.88 19.12
C PHE A 36 7.69 1.85 19.60
N LYS A 37 8.27 1.52 20.76
CA LYS A 37 9.43 2.20 21.33
C LYS A 37 10.50 1.19 21.64
N ASN A 38 11.76 1.51 21.35
CA ASN A 38 12.89 0.71 21.79
C ASN A 38 12.91 0.60 23.30
N VAL A 39 13.21 -0.59 23.82
CA VAL A 39 13.55 -0.71 25.24
C VAL A 39 14.88 -0.02 25.53
N GLY A 40 15.07 0.54 26.74
CA GLY A 40 16.15 1.48 27.04
C GLY A 40 17.59 1.02 26.81
N SER A 41 17.83 -0.27 26.58
CA SER A 41 19.14 -0.84 26.23
C SER A 41 19.41 -0.91 24.72
N ILE A 42 18.41 -0.66 23.88
CA ILE A 42 18.53 -0.71 22.42
C ILE A 42 18.79 0.70 21.89
N VAL A 43 19.93 0.88 21.23
CA VAL A 43 20.41 2.17 20.70
C VAL A 43 20.36 2.27 19.17
N THR A 44 19.79 1.28 18.50
CA THR A 44 19.52 1.33 17.05
C THR A 44 18.36 2.26 16.74
N GLY A 45 18.25 2.76 15.50
CA GLY A 45 17.12 3.60 15.10
C GLY A 45 15.78 2.90 15.34
N GLU A 46 14.81 3.64 15.87
CA GLU A 46 13.44 3.12 16.10
C GLU A 46 12.63 3.02 14.82
N TYR A 47 12.98 3.81 13.81
CA TYR A 47 12.17 3.96 12.60
C TYR A 47 10.72 4.26 12.93
N PRO A 48 10.44 5.37 13.65
CA PRO A 48 9.11 5.65 14.14
C PRO A 48 8.16 5.92 12.99
N ASP A 49 7.02 5.28 13.03
CA ASP A 49 5.86 5.66 12.26
C ASP A 49 4.77 6.18 13.20
N SER A 50 4.23 7.34 12.92
CA SER A 50 3.19 7.98 13.72
C SER A 50 1.81 7.89 13.08
N ASN A 51 1.72 7.25 11.92
CA ASN A 51 0.48 7.12 11.17
C ASN A 51 0.38 5.70 10.60
N ASP A 52 -0.57 4.95 11.10
CA ASP A 52 -0.86 3.55 10.73
C ASP A 52 -2.12 3.40 9.87
N SER A 53 -2.67 4.52 9.37
CA SER A 53 -3.93 4.51 8.59
C SER A 53 -3.80 3.75 7.27
N ASP A 54 -2.63 3.72 6.69
CA ASP A 54 -2.33 3.04 5.44
C ASP A 54 -2.11 1.53 5.64
N GLU A 55 -1.54 1.11 6.78
CA GLU A 55 -1.50 -0.30 7.17
C GLU A 55 -2.90 -0.84 7.45
N TYR A 56 -3.75 -0.07 8.13
CA TYR A 56 -5.14 -0.44 8.32
C TYR A 56 -5.90 -0.54 7.00
N LEU A 57 -5.69 0.39 6.07
CA LEU A 57 -6.28 0.34 4.73
C LEU A 57 -5.87 -0.94 4.00
N TRP A 58 -4.57 -1.25 3.97
CA TRP A 58 -4.06 -2.45 3.30
C TRP A 58 -4.58 -3.73 3.98
N ALA A 59 -4.55 -3.80 5.31
CA ALA A 59 -5.09 -4.94 6.05
C ALA A 59 -6.58 -5.16 5.80
N ALA A 60 -7.39 -4.09 5.77
CA ALA A 60 -8.82 -4.17 5.45
C ALA A 60 -9.07 -4.66 4.02
N ALA A 61 -8.33 -4.14 3.04
CA ALA A 61 -8.41 -4.58 1.65
C ALA A 61 -8.11 -6.08 1.53
N GLU A 62 -7.03 -6.56 2.14
CA GLU A 62 -6.65 -7.98 2.14
C GLU A 62 -7.68 -8.88 2.84
N LEU A 63 -8.24 -8.42 3.97
CA LEU A 63 -9.27 -9.16 4.69
C LEU A 63 -10.57 -9.22 3.89
N TYR A 64 -10.96 -8.14 3.21
CA TYR A 64 -12.10 -8.16 2.30
C TYR A 64 -11.89 -9.15 1.15
N ILE A 65 -10.74 -9.09 0.47
CA ILE A 65 -10.38 -10.02 -0.62
C ILE A 65 -10.42 -11.49 -0.16
N ALA A 66 -9.98 -11.75 1.08
CA ALA A 66 -9.91 -13.10 1.63
C ALA A 66 -11.25 -13.65 2.11
N THR A 67 -12.18 -12.79 2.56
CA THR A 67 -13.40 -13.21 3.26
C THR A 67 -14.68 -12.85 2.53
N GLY A 68 -14.70 -11.76 1.77
CA GLY A 68 -15.92 -11.15 1.24
C GLY A 68 -16.81 -10.50 2.31
N ASP A 69 -16.28 -10.27 3.53
CA ASP A 69 -17.04 -9.62 4.61
C ASP A 69 -17.06 -8.11 4.38
N GLU A 70 -18.28 -7.58 4.16
CA GLU A 70 -18.50 -6.17 3.81
C GLU A 70 -18.04 -5.19 4.89
N SER A 71 -17.89 -5.60 6.14
CA SER A 71 -17.35 -4.71 7.18
C SER A 71 -15.93 -4.21 6.88
N TYR A 72 -15.10 -5.04 6.26
CA TYR A 72 -13.78 -4.64 5.79
C TYR A 72 -13.85 -3.74 4.56
N ASN A 73 -14.80 -3.99 3.65
CA ASN A 73 -15.06 -3.14 2.49
C ASN A 73 -15.50 -1.73 2.91
N ASP A 74 -16.41 -1.65 3.86
CA ASP A 74 -16.88 -0.37 4.43
C ASP A 74 -15.72 0.41 5.05
N TYR A 75 -14.78 -0.29 5.71
CA TYR A 75 -13.56 0.34 6.22
C TYR A 75 -12.72 0.92 5.08
N VAL A 76 -12.46 0.15 4.00
CA VAL A 76 -11.70 0.64 2.83
C VAL A 76 -12.35 1.88 2.26
N LYS A 77 -13.67 1.84 2.00
CA LYS A 77 -14.42 2.98 1.43
C LYS A 77 -14.35 4.22 2.31
N THR A 78 -14.47 4.05 3.63
CA THR A 78 -14.35 5.17 4.58
C THR A 78 -12.92 5.72 4.64
N ALA A 79 -11.92 4.83 4.65
CA ALA A 79 -10.52 5.23 4.76
C ALA A 79 -10.07 6.07 3.56
N ILE A 80 -10.47 5.71 2.33
CA ILE A 80 -10.08 6.46 1.12
C ILE A 80 -10.72 7.85 1.02
N GLU A 81 -11.81 8.11 1.74
CA GLU A 81 -12.40 9.45 1.88
C GLU A 81 -11.66 10.33 2.89
N GLY A 82 -10.81 9.72 3.70
CA GLY A 82 -10.04 10.37 4.76
C GLY A 82 -8.67 10.88 4.32
N SER A 83 -7.76 10.96 5.28
CA SER A 83 -6.40 11.49 5.10
C SER A 83 -5.33 10.39 5.09
N VAL A 84 -5.64 9.25 4.48
CA VAL A 84 -4.65 8.16 4.33
C VAL A 84 -3.49 8.65 3.47
N LYS A 85 -2.29 8.33 3.88
CA LYS A 85 -1.11 8.54 3.06
C LYS A 85 -0.95 7.37 2.08
N TYR A 86 -0.61 7.72 0.87
CA TYR A 86 -0.36 6.75 -0.19
C TYR A 86 1.11 6.80 -0.59
N GLY A 87 1.81 5.71 -0.33
CA GLY A 87 3.21 5.54 -0.67
C GLY A 87 3.53 4.08 -0.95
N LEU A 88 4.75 3.84 -1.41
CA LEU A 88 5.42 2.55 -1.43
C LEU A 88 6.75 2.73 -0.73
N GLY A 89 6.89 2.20 0.46
CA GLY A 89 8.10 2.36 1.26
C GLY A 89 7.93 1.76 2.65
N TRP A 90 8.83 2.08 3.56
CA TRP A 90 8.77 1.55 4.90
C TRP A 90 7.74 2.25 5.80
N ALA A 91 7.43 3.52 5.52
CA ALA A 91 6.53 4.34 6.33
C ALA A 91 5.18 4.62 5.68
N ASP A 92 5.01 4.32 4.42
CA ASP A 92 3.77 4.52 3.70
C ASP A 92 3.55 3.34 2.75
N VAL A 93 2.50 2.54 2.99
CA VAL A 93 2.19 1.30 2.26
C VAL A 93 0.82 1.32 1.58
N GLY A 94 0.13 2.44 1.61
CA GLY A 94 -1.27 2.56 1.17
C GLY A 94 -1.52 2.16 -0.28
N TYR A 95 -0.56 2.36 -1.20
CA TYR A 95 -0.73 1.92 -2.59
C TYR A 95 -0.77 0.40 -2.75
N TYR A 96 -0.19 -0.39 -1.85
CA TYR A 96 -0.35 -1.85 -1.89
C TYR A 96 -1.82 -2.23 -1.68
N GLY A 97 -2.48 -1.64 -0.67
CA GLY A 97 -3.90 -1.87 -0.41
C GLY A 97 -4.79 -1.47 -1.58
N ILE A 98 -4.55 -0.29 -2.17
CA ILE A 98 -5.28 0.21 -3.34
C ILE A 98 -5.09 -0.71 -4.56
N TYR A 99 -3.87 -1.12 -4.84
CA TYR A 99 -3.57 -2.01 -5.96
C TYR A 99 -4.24 -3.38 -5.79
N ASP A 100 -4.04 -4.03 -4.64
CA ASP A 100 -4.60 -5.35 -4.37
C ASP A 100 -6.13 -5.32 -4.41
N TYR A 101 -6.74 -4.27 -3.88
CA TYR A 101 -8.18 -4.06 -3.98
C TYR A 101 -8.62 -3.96 -5.45
N CYS A 102 -8.00 -3.11 -6.26
CA CYS A 102 -8.36 -2.93 -7.67
C CYS A 102 -8.17 -4.18 -8.54
N VAL A 103 -7.21 -5.03 -8.21
CA VAL A 103 -6.97 -6.28 -8.96
C VAL A 103 -8.03 -7.35 -8.65
N ASN A 104 -8.59 -7.33 -7.44
CA ASN A 104 -9.47 -8.39 -6.96
C ASN A 104 -10.95 -7.97 -6.89
N VAL A 105 -11.26 -6.67 -6.79
CA VAL A 105 -12.60 -6.14 -6.63
C VAL A 105 -13.05 -5.42 -7.91
N LYS A 106 -14.24 -5.78 -8.42
CA LYS A 106 -14.72 -5.24 -9.71
C LYS A 106 -15.07 -3.75 -9.64
N ASP A 107 -15.69 -3.32 -8.55
CA ASP A 107 -16.09 -1.93 -8.33
C ASP A 107 -15.03 -1.21 -7.49
N CYS A 108 -14.07 -0.61 -8.17
CA CYS A 108 -12.95 0.11 -7.56
C CYS A 108 -12.67 1.44 -8.28
N ALA A 109 -13.70 2.18 -8.66
CA ALA A 109 -13.53 3.41 -9.43
C ALA A 109 -12.80 4.51 -8.63
N ALA A 110 -13.09 4.65 -7.36
CA ALA A 110 -12.43 5.63 -6.50
C ALA A 110 -10.96 5.28 -6.25
N GLU A 111 -10.68 3.99 -6.01
CA GLU A 111 -9.33 3.48 -5.80
C GLU A 111 -8.46 3.63 -7.06
N LYS A 112 -9.04 3.38 -8.25
CA LYS A 112 -8.38 3.63 -9.55
C LYS A 112 -7.99 5.09 -9.72
N GLU A 113 -8.85 6.01 -9.30
CA GLU A 113 -8.56 7.44 -9.38
C GLU A 113 -7.41 7.84 -8.44
N ILE A 114 -7.33 7.24 -7.26
CA ILE A 114 -6.21 7.44 -6.33
C ILE A 114 -4.89 6.95 -6.96
N LEU A 115 -4.90 5.74 -7.51
CA LEU A 115 -3.73 5.16 -8.17
C LEU A 115 -3.28 6.00 -9.37
N LYS A 116 -4.26 6.45 -10.18
CA LYS A 116 -4.02 7.31 -11.33
C LYS A 116 -3.35 8.62 -10.93
N LYS A 117 -3.90 9.31 -9.92
CA LYS A 117 -3.32 10.57 -9.42
C LYS A 117 -1.88 10.42 -8.92
N GLY A 118 -1.60 9.29 -8.25
CA GLY A 118 -0.24 8.97 -7.82
C GLY A 118 0.71 8.81 -9.00
N ALA A 119 0.32 8.01 -9.99
CA ALA A 119 1.13 7.78 -11.18
C ALA A 119 1.31 9.05 -12.04
N ASP A 120 0.24 9.82 -12.28
CA ASP A 120 0.31 11.09 -13.02
C ASP A 120 1.29 12.06 -12.36
N LYS A 121 1.30 12.16 -11.02
CA LYS A 121 2.27 12.98 -10.29
C LYS A 121 3.71 12.54 -10.53
N LEU A 122 3.97 11.25 -10.63
CA LEU A 122 5.31 10.74 -10.94
C LEU A 122 5.72 11.08 -12.37
N VAL A 123 4.78 11.01 -13.33
CA VAL A 123 5.01 11.44 -14.73
C VAL A 123 5.29 12.93 -14.80
N ASP A 124 4.56 13.76 -14.06
CA ASP A 124 4.80 15.20 -13.99
C ASP A 124 6.19 15.51 -13.40
N ASN A 125 6.59 14.79 -12.35
CA ASN A 125 7.92 14.91 -11.77
C ASN A 125 9.01 14.54 -12.79
N TYR A 126 8.81 13.43 -13.51
CA TYR A 126 9.71 12.98 -14.58
C TYR A 126 9.87 14.05 -15.65
N ALA A 127 8.75 14.58 -16.17
CA ALA A 127 8.73 15.59 -17.21
C ALA A 127 9.39 16.92 -16.75
N GLY A 128 9.28 17.26 -15.48
CA GLY A 128 9.91 18.43 -14.88
C GLY A 128 11.39 18.24 -14.52
N SER A 129 11.92 17.02 -14.61
CA SER A 129 13.31 16.68 -14.27
C SER A 129 14.20 16.71 -15.50
N GLY A 130 15.33 17.39 -15.44
CA GLY A 130 16.35 17.35 -16.49
C GLY A 130 17.01 15.97 -16.70
N PHE A 131 16.78 15.04 -15.78
CA PHE A 131 17.33 13.68 -15.78
C PHE A 131 16.25 12.59 -15.85
N GLY A 132 14.98 12.94 -16.08
CA GLY A 132 13.90 11.99 -16.11
C GLY A 132 13.62 11.30 -14.77
N SER A 133 13.85 11.97 -13.64
CA SER A 133 13.64 11.39 -12.32
C SER A 133 12.23 11.63 -11.79
N THR A 134 11.59 10.60 -11.28
CA THR A 134 10.27 10.66 -10.65
C THR A 134 10.28 11.21 -9.22
N THR A 135 11.47 11.48 -8.63
CA THR A 135 11.59 11.93 -7.22
C THR A 135 11.15 13.35 -6.97
N GLY A 136 10.86 14.14 -8.01
CA GLY A 136 10.54 15.57 -7.87
C GLY A 136 11.70 16.41 -7.34
N GLY A 137 12.94 15.96 -7.53
CA GLY A 137 14.16 16.64 -7.06
C GLY A 137 14.50 16.39 -5.60
N SER A 138 13.75 15.55 -4.89
CA SER A 138 14.05 15.14 -3.52
C SER A 138 14.94 13.88 -3.53
N TYR A 139 16.19 14.04 -3.14
CA TYR A 139 17.15 12.95 -3.02
C TYR A 139 17.52 12.77 -1.55
N VAL A 140 16.96 11.75 -0.94
CA VAL A 140 17.20 11.39 0.47
C VAL A 140 18.14 10.19 0.55
N TRP A 141 18.57 9.83 1.75
CA TRP A 141 19.26 8.57 1.97
C TRP A 141 18.41 7.40 1.48
N GLY A 142 18.97 6.54 0.63
CA GLY A 142 18.22 5.44 0.03
C GLY A 142 17.39 5.82 -1.21
N SER A 143 17.68 6.94 -1.87
CA SER A 143 16.93 7.44 -3.05
C SER A 143 16.71 6.39 -4.15
N ASN A 144 17.62 5.43 -4.33
CA ASN A 144 17.45 4.36 -5.31
C ASN A 144 16.23 3.47 -4.97
N MET A 145 15.94 3.26 -3.68
CA MET A 145 14.72 2.56 -3.26
C MET A 145 13.50 3.37 -3.66
N VAL A 146 13.48 4.67 -3.38
CA VAL A 146 12.36 5.56 -3.74
C VAL A 146 12.11 5.55 -5.25
N VAL A 147 13.17 5.58 -6.05
CA VAL A 147 13.06 5.50 -7.52
C VAL A 147 12.45 4.17 -7.96
N ALA A 148 12.90 3.05 -7.37
CA ALA A 148 12.37 1.72 -7.66
C ALA A 148 10.89 1.60 -7.24
N ASP A 149 10.51 2.11 -6.07
CA ASP A 149 9.13 2.13 -5.59
C ASP A 149 8.23 2.97 -6.51
N ASN A 150 8.72 4.11 -7.01
CA ASN A 150 8.01 4.91 -8.00
C ASN A 150 7.79 4.13 -9.31
N GLY A 151 8.80 3.38 -9.77
CA GLY A 151 8.68 2.49 -10.93
C GLY A 151 7.63 1.41 -10.70
N ILE A 152 7.58 0.81 -9.51
CA ILE A 152 6.55 -0.16 -9.12
C ILE A 152 5.15 0.47 -9.16
N LEU A 153 4.97 1.68 -8.63
CA LEU A 153 3.68 2.39 -8.68
C LEU A 153 3.21 2.62 -10.12
N LEU A 154 4.11 3.03 -11.01
CA LEU A 154 3.79 3.20 -12.44
C LEU A 154 3.35 1.89 -13.09
N LEU A 155 4.02 0.76 -12.79
CA LEU A 155 3.61 -0.56 -13.28
C LEU A 155 2.27 -1.02 -12.70
N MET A 156 2.00 -0.75 -11.43
CA MET A 156 0.70 -1.01 -10.81
C MET A 156 -0.42 -0.20 -11.50
N ALA A 157 -0.16 1.07 -11.78
CA ALA A 157 -1.09 1.94 -12.48
C ALA A 157 -1.35 1.45 -13.92
N SER A 158 -0.31 1.11 -14.67
CA SER A 158 -0.44 0.51 -16.00
C SER A 158 -1.35 -0.72 -15.98
N LYS A 159 -1.10 -1.64 -15.05
CA LYS A 159 -1.87 -2.87 -14.91
C LYS A 159 -3.35 -2.65 -14.60
N VAL A 160 -3.65 -1.74 -13.68
CA VAL A 160 -5.01 -1.49 -13.18
C VAL A 160 -5.83 -0.63 -14.13
N LEU A 161 -5.18 0.36 -14.76
CA LEU A 161 -5.83 1.32 -15.66
C LEU A 161 -5.85 0.86 -17.12
N GLY A 162 -5.02 -0.13 -17.48
CA GLY A 162 -4.84 -0.58 -18.86
C GLY A 162 -4.16 0.47 -19.73
N ASP A 163 -3.25 1.27 -19.15
CA ASP A 163 -2.50 2.32 -19.85
C ASP A 163 -1.01 1.99 -19.84
N ASP A 164 -0.53 1.49 -20.98
CA ASP A 164 0.85 1.05 -21.13
C ASP A 164 1.86 2.23 -21.20
N SER A 165 1.40 3.47 -21.32
CA SER A 165 2.30 4.63 -21.31
C SER A 165 3.12 4.76 -20.00
N TYR A 166 2.57 4.29 -18.88
CA TYR A 166 3.29 4.27 -17.60
C TYR A 166 4.49 3.30 -17.58
N VAL A 167 4.47 2.27 -18.44
CA VAL A 167 5.58 1.27 -18.50
C VAL A 167 6.87 1.91 -18.96
N ASP A 168 6.81 2.81 -19.93
CA ASP A 168 8.00 3.50 -20.45
C ASP A 168 8.66 4.34 -19.36
N TYR A 169 7.86 5.09 -18.60
CA TYR A 169 8.36 5.87 -17.46
C TYR A 169 8.95 4.99 -16.35
N ALA A 170 8.34 3.83 -16.10
CA ALA A 170 8.85 2.88 -15.11
C ALA A 170 10.19 2.26 -15.54
N ALA A 171 10.36 1.99 -16.83
CA ALA A 171 11.59 1.41 -17.38
C ALA A 171 12.78 2.38 -17.36
N ASP A 172 12.51 3.68 -17.34
CA ASP A 172 13.52 4.73 -17.32
C ASP A 172 14.04 5.02 -15.90
N GLN A 173 13.43 4.44 -14.85
CA GLN A 173 13.88 4.66 -13.47
C GLN A 173 14.97 3.70 -13.07
#